data_e5a8f6a2982a7366e419269026cea712
#
_entry.id   e5a8f6a2982a7366e419269026cea712
#
_cell.length_a   1.000
_cell.length_b   1.000
_cell.length_c   1.000
_cell.angle_alpha   90.00
_cell.angle_beta   90.00
_cell.angle_gamma   90.00
#
_symmetry.space_group_name_H-M   'P 1'
#
loop_
_entity.id
_entity.type
_entity.pdbx_description
1 polymer ?
#
loop_
_entity_poly.entity_id
_entity_poly.type
_entity_poly.pdbx_seq_one_letter_code
_entity_poly.pdbx_strand_id
1 'polypeptide(L)'
;MRSASPKDSQSATASNDSKLDLEITEARNDSHPGMASMLRPGTNTGGVITSEEYMTEDEKKVQDLKDFGYHKFRWSSLWQPAEINPLNGKSYTFPIFRMTDAYSTAFWLATIGFFVAFLSWFAFSPLMPEAVKADLKLTNPQVTHANMASLGGTAIVRLIAGPACDRFGPRKVMAALLILGAIPSGLAALVTSAGGLYAVRFFISILGATFVTCQAWCSTFYDKSVVGTANAFSGGWGNMGGGVTIAAMIGLFERYRAAGYSPHLSWRLCFPTMPVPCLLLVAGMILLFGKDHPAGKWSQRHQFSGTAVAIAQGEKIELDASERAEYERRAADREKGPAKAANFRAADPADAGKRVATVDTAQSEPITFKRLLVILADPRVWMCIMCYLLTFGLETAMDAALPGLLFTLFQSNTFSAIDAAYAASLYGLLNLYARPLGGVVSDLLFSKYGLRGRVIWLLVTAFSQGIAMIGLGVYCNRDPQFSGVMWFIFLIGTTGFLANGANYGIPAIICPSAIGTVSGLVGAGGNVGGLLYLGIFLAKPGVKKAKTLGTKFWIAGVVNSGAVLPFFALLIPGKFSVL
;
A
#
# COMPACT_ATOMS: atom_id res chain seq x y z
N MET A 1 -11.20 -17.54 70.83
CA MET A 1 -10.12 -18.51 71.03
C MET A 1 -9.35 -18.62 69.72
N ARG A 2 -8.13 -18.12 69.73
CA ARG A 2 -6.90 -18.46 68.95
C ARG A 2 -7.10 -19.05 67.54
N SER A 3 -6.91 -18.31 66.47
CA SER A 3 -5.64 -17.90 65.78
C SER A 3 -4.78 -19.10 65.34
N ALA A 4 -4.76 -19.39 64.06
CA ALA A 4 -3.64 -20.02 63.37
C ALA A 4 -3.45 -19.36 62.01
N SER A 5 -2.28 -18.76 61.84
CA SER A 5 -1.76 -18.05 60.66
C SER A 5 -1.26 -19.04 59.62
N PRO A 6 -1.41 -18.78 58.33
CA PRO A 6 -0.73 -19.52 57.29
C PRO A 6 0.60 -18.80 56.92
N LYS A 7 1.69 -19.31 57.40
CA LYS A 7 3.00 -19.12 56.84
C LYS A 7 3.48 -20.49 56.40
N ASP A 8 3.51 -20.75 55.12
CA ASP A 8 4.36 -21.76 54.46
C ASP A 8 3.92 -22.04 53.02
N SER A 9 3.89 -20.97 52.16
CA SER A 9 3.73 -21.17 50.72
C SER A 9 4.56 -20.25 49.83
N GLN A 10 5.59 -19.58 50.43
CA GLN A 10 6.47 -18.68 49.64
C GLN A 10 7.92 -19.18 49.44
N SER A 11 8.27 -20.36 49.92
CA SER A 11 9.64 -20.88 49.79
C SER A 11 9.85 -21.87 48.63
N ALA A 12 8.79 -22.31 47.95
CA ALA A 12 8.92 -23.29 46.86
C ALA A 12 9.03 -22.69 45.47
N THR A 13 8.66 -21.41 45.27
CA THR A 13 8.73 -20.73 43.98
C THR A 13 10.06 -20.04 43.71
N ALA A 14 10.79 -19.64 44.74
CA ALA A 14 12.09 -18.98 44.62
C ALA A 14 13.24 -19.94 44.23
N SER A 15 13.10 -21.22 44.50
CA SER A 15 14.15 -22.22 44.21
C SER A 15 14.13 -22.73 42.74
N ASN A 16 12.99 -22.62 42.05
CA ASN A 16 12.89 -23.05 40.66
C ASN A 16 13.39 -21.96 39.68
N ASP A 17 13.16 -20.68 39.99
CA ASP A 17 13.64 -19.59 39.14
C ASP A 17 15.19 -19.46 39.19
N SER A 18 15.77 -19.72 40.37
CA SER A 18 17.26 -19.69 40.50
C SER A 18 17.94 -20.88 39.81
N LYS A 19 17.29 -22.02 39.68
CA LYS A 19 17.80 -23.15 38.88
C LYS A 19 17.69 -22.92 37.38
N LEU A 20 16.60 -22.29 36.94
CA LEU A 20 16.43 -21.95 35.53
C LEU A 20 17.44 -20.88 35.09
N ASP A 21 17.69 -19.87 35.93
CA ASP A 21 18.70 -18.83 35.66
C ASP A 21 20.14 -19.39 35.69
N LEU A 22 20.41 -20.41 36.49
CA LEU A 22 21.71 -21.08 36.49
C LEU A 22 21.92 -21.94 35.23
N GLU A 23 20.90 -22.68 34.79
CA GLU A 23 20.98 -23.43 33.53
C GLU A 23 21.11 -22.52 32.31
N ILE A 24 20.43 -21.36 32.30
CA ILE A 24 20.56 -20.35 31.22
C ILE A 24 21.94 -19.69 31.25
N THR A 25 22.53 -19.49 32.44
CA THR A 25 23.86 -18.87 32.59
C THR A 25 24.97 -19.87 32.28
N GLU A 26 24.85 -21.15 32.62
CA GLU A 26 25.80 -22.19 32.21
C GLU A 26 25.75 -22.45 30.69
N ALA A 27 24.57 -22.44 30.06
CA ALA A 27 24.43 -22.53 28.61
C ALA A 27 25.05 -21.32 27.87
N ARG A 28 25.24 -20.20 28.54
CA ARG A 28 25.94 -19.01 27.98
C ARG A 28 27.45 -19.07 28.04
N ASN A 29 28.03 -19.83 28.97
CA ASN A 29 29.47 -19.88 29.18
C ASN A 29 30.19 -21.07 28.55
N ASP A 30 29.46 -22.06 27.97
CA ASP A 30 30.07 -23.23 27.32
C ASP A 30 30.36 -22.98 25.84
N SER A 31 30.93 -21.83 25.48
CA SER A 31 31.60 -21.63 24.21
C SER A 31 32.99 -22.27 24.23
N HIS A 32 33.06 -23.60 24.21
CA HIS A 32 34.33 -24.29 23.99
C HIS A 32 34.76 -24.15 22.52
N PRO A 33 36.01 -23.67 22.25
CA PRO A 33 36.56 -23.53 20.90
C PRO A 33 36.62 -24.84 20.07
N GLY A 34 36.41 -26.01 20.72
CA GLY A 34 36.42 -27.32 20.06
C GLY A 34 35.12 -27.75 19.41
N MET A 35 33.99 -27.10 19.73
CA MET A 35 32.68 -27.48 19.17
C MET A 35 32.42 -26.92 17.78
N ALA A 36 33.01 -25.77 17.46
CA ALA A 36 32.93 -25.14 16.14
C ALA A 36 33.53 -26.03 15.02
N SER A 37 34.49 -26.91 15.36
CA SER A 37 35.07 -27.82 14.38
C SER A 37 34.23 -29.04 14.04
N MET A 38 33.21 -29.39 14.85
CA MET A 38 32.33 -30.55 14.65
C MET A 38 31.11 -30.25 13.76
N LEU A 39 30.81 -29.01 13.52
CA LEU A 39 29.60 -28.57 12.81
C LEU A 39 29.88 -28.05 11.39
N ARG A 40 31.00 -28.50 10.76
CA ARG A 40 31.27 -28.18 9.36
C ARG A 40 30.28 -28.90 8.44
N PRO A 41 29.87 -28.28 7.31
CA PRO A 41 29.04 -28.94 6.31
C PRO A 41 29.66 -30.29 5.92
N GLY A 42 28.91 -31.38 6.08
CA GLY A 42 29.33 -32.74 5.74
C GLY A 42 29.50 -33.71 6.91
N THR A 43 29.28 -33.32 8.18
CA THR A 43 29.29 -34.26 9.31
C THR A 43 27.87 -34.76 9.60
N ASN A 44 27.68 -36.10 9.50
CA ASN A 44 26.38 -36.79 9.66
C ASN A 44 25.86 -36.89 11.11
N THR A 45 26.28 -36.04 11.99
CA THR A 45 25.82 -36.02 13.39
C THR A 45 24.80 -34.94 13.61
N GLY A 46 23.62 -35.28 14.15
CA GLY A 46 22.61 -34.33 14.58
C GLY A 46 23.22 -33.29 15.55
N GLY A 47 23.53 -32.10 15.09
CA GLY A 47 24.21 -31.08 15.85
C GLY A 47 23.35 -29.85 15.97
N VAL A 48 23.50 -29.17 17.10
CA VAL A 48 22.95 -27.83 17.32
C VAL A 48 23.82 -26.84 16.57
N ILE A 49 23.23 -25.99 15.72
CA ILE A 49 23.93 -24.97 14.94
C ILE A 49 23.73 -23.63 15.65
N THR A 50 24.81 -22.87 15.85
CA THR A 50 24.71 -21.51 16.34
C THR A 50 24.32 -20.55 15.22
N SER A 51 23.75 -19.38 15.58
CA SER A 51 23.40 -18.36 14.60
C SER A 51 24.55 -17.95 13.69
N GLU A 52 25.77 -17.90 14.23
CA GLU A 52 26.98 -17.51 13.47
C GLU A 52 27.43 -18.59 12.48
N GLU A 53 27.26 -19.86 12.79
CA GLU A 53 27.62 -20.97 11.91
C GLU A 53 26.61 -21.24 10.81
N TYR A 54 25.34 -20.90 11.06
CA TYR A 54 24.29 -21.02 10.06
C TYR A 54 24.40 -19.94 8.98
N MET A 55 25.02 -18.80 9.29
CA MET A 55 25.13 -17.67 8.37
C MET A 55 26.41 -17.74 7.54
N THR A 56 26.27 -17.53 6.25
CA THR A 56 27.42 -17.28 5.38
C THR A 56 28.11 -15.97 5.75
N GLU A 57 29.37 -15.78 5.33
CA GLU A 57 30.10 -14.52 5.55
C GLU A 57 29.37 -13.29 4.97
N ASP A 58 28.63 -13.47 3.89
CA ASP A 58 27.84 -12.39 3.29
C ASP A 58 26.57 -12.10 4.10
N GLU A 59 25.97 -13.10 4.72
CA GLU A 59 24.85 -12.95 5.65
C GLU A 59 25.29 -12.29 6.96
N LYS A 60 26.47 -12.63 7.48
CA LYS A 60 27.07 -11.94 8.62
C LYS A 60 27.36 -10.47 8.32
N LYS A 61 27.86 -10.15 7.13
CA LYS A 61 28.06 -8.77 6.67
C LYS A 61 26.76 -7.98 6.55
N VAL A 62 25.68 -8.63 6.11
CA VAL A 62 24.34 -8.01 6.00
C VAL A 62 23.68 -7.85 7.36
N GLN A 63 24.12 -8.60 8.38
CA GLN A 63 23.66 -8.43 9.76
C GLN A 63 24.18 -7.14 10.40
N ASP A 64 25.08 -6.41 9.76
CA ASP A 64 25.49 -5.10 10.24
C ASP A 64 24.41 -4.04 10.02
N LEU A 65 23.65 -3.85 11.06
CA LEU A 65 22.41 -3.11 11.08
C LEU A 65 22.56 -1.59 11.14
N LYS A 66 23.74 -1.07 11.22
CA LYS A 66 23.96 0.36 10.95
C LYS A 66 23.59 0.66 9.49
N ASP A 67 23.74 -0.33 8.62
CA ASP A 67 23.38 -0.21 7.22
C ASP A 67 21.94 -0.67 6.93
N PHE A 68 21.30 -1.38 7.84
CA PHE A 68 20.04 -2.07 7.64
C PHE A 68 18.79 -1.19 7.60
N GLY A 69 18.76 -0.09 8.30
CA GLY A 69 17.71 0.93 8.23
C GLY A 69 18.17 2.18 7.50
N TYR A 70 19.44 2.21 7.11
CA TYR A 70 20.14 3.40 6.66
C TYR A 70 20.82 3.22 5.31
N HIS A 71 20.30 2.32 4.48
CA HIS A 71 20.85 2.11 3.14
C HIS A 71 20.80 3.42 2.35
N LYS A 72 21.98 3.98 2.03
CA LYS A 72 22.05 5.21 1.25
C LYS A 72 21.56 4.94 -0.15
N PHE A 73 20.54 5.66 -0.58
CA PHE A 73 20.05 5.61 -1.95
C PHE A 73 21.19 5.88 -2.93
N ARG A 74 21.38 4.97 -3.88
CA ARG A 74 22.32 5.12 -4.99
C ARG A 74 21.53 5.08 -6.29
N TRP A 75 21.71 6.06 -7.13
CA TRP A 75 21.07 6.10 -8.45
C TRP A 75 21.34 4.84 -9.27
N SER A 76 22.55 4.27 -9.17
CA SER A 76 22.92 3.02 -9.84
C SER A 76 22.04 1.83 -9.43
N SER A 77 21.48 1.82 -8.22
CA SER A 77 20.62 0.73 -7.74
C SER A 77 19.32 0.60 -8.54
N LEU A 78 18.92 1.63 -9.26
CA LEU A 78 17.73 1.59 -10.14
C LEU A 78 17.91 0.63 -11.33
N TRP A 79 19.16 0.36 -11.74
CA TRP A 79 19.52 -0.52 -12.85
C TRP A 79 20.30 -1.77 -12.44
N GLN A 80 20.82 -1.79 -11.21
CA GLN A 80 21.58 -2.93 -10.68
C GLN A 80 20.64 -4.04 -10.17
N PRO A 81 21.13 -5.29 -10.00
CA PRO A 81 20.36 -6.34 -9.35
C PRO A 81 19.89 -5.92 -7.95
N ALA A 82 18.74 -6.45 -7.53
CA ALA A 82 18.24 -6.24 -6.18
C ALA A 82 19.30 -6.71 -5.15
N GLU A 83 19.60 -5.86 -4.19
CA GLU A 83 20.37 -6.25 -3.00
C GLU A 83 19.37 -6.87 -2.01
N ILE A 84 19.54 -8.17 -1.72
CA ILE A 84 18.54 -8.98 -1.03
C ILE A 84 18.95 -9.14 0.42
N ASN A 85 18.00 -8.96 1.33
CA ASN A 85 18.13 -9.35 2.72
C ASN A 85 18.07 -10.89 2.83
N PRO A 86 19.15 -11.56 3.25
CA PRO A 86 19.17 -13.02 3.32
C PRO A 86 18.22 -13.58 4.39
N LEU A 87 17.87 -12.80 5.42
CA LEU A 87 17.02 -13.25 6.52
C LEU A 87 15.54 -13.33 6.11
N ASN A 88 15.06 -12.42 5.26
CA ASN A 88 13.66 -12.36 4.87
C ASN A 88 13.44 -12.43 3.36
N GLY A 89 14.49 -12.46 2.56
CA GLY A 89 14.44 -12.50 1.11
C GLY A 89 13.94 -11.20 0.45
N LYS A 90 13.72 -10.13 1.20
CA LYS A 90 13.23 -8.85 0.67
C LYS A 90 14.37 -7.99 0.14
N SER A 91 14.09 -7.11 -0.81
CA SER A 91 15.09 -6.21 -1.38
C SER A 91 15.25 -4.94 -0.56
N TYR A 92 16.50 -4.53 -0.33
CA TYR A 92 16.87 -3.23 0.23
C TYR A 92 16.90 -2.11 -0.81
N THR A 93 17.01 -2.47 -2.08
CA THR A 93 17.12 -1.55 -3.20
C THR A 93 15.87 -1.59 -4.06
N PHE A 94 15.69 -0.56 -4.87
CA PHE A 94 14.53 -0.44 -5.75
C PHE A 94 14.96 -0.50 -7.22
N PRO A 95 15.21 -1.71 -7.79
CA PRO A 95 15.76 -1.90 -9.13
C PRO A 95 14.69 -1.75 -10.22
N ILE A 96 14.05 -0.58 -10.32
CA ILE A 96 12.87 -0.33 -11.13
C ILE A 96 13.07 -0.58 -12.63
N PHE A 97 14.26 -0.30 -13.17
CA PHE A 97 14.55 -0.42 -14.61
C PHE A 97 15.14 -1.79 -15.00
N ARG A 98 15.39 -2.67 -14.05
CA ARG A 98 15.90 -4.01 -14.33
C ARG A 98 14.77 -5.04 -14.43
N MET A 99 14.06 -5.05 -15.54
CA MET A 99 12.88 -5.91 -15.74
C MET A 99 13.14 -7.42 -15.73
N THR A 100 14.40 -7.86 -15.80
CA THR A 100 14.78 -9.27 -15.67
C THR A 100 14.86 -9.74 -14.22
N ASP A 101 14.86 -8.82 -13.27
CA ASP A 101 14.87 -9.10 -11.84
C ASP A 101 13.46 -9.44 -11.34
N ALA A 102 13.34 -10.43 -10.44
CA ALA A 102 12.08 -10.84 -9.88
C ALA A 102 11.37 -9.73 -9.09
N TYR A 103 12.14 -8.86 -8.43
CA TYR A 103 11.63 -7.74 -7.63
C TYR A 103 11.06 -6.65 -8.54
N SER A 104 11.80 -6.27 -9.58
CA SER A 104 11.33 -5.33 -10.59
C SER A 104 10.10 -5.88 -11.33
N THR A 105 10.11 -7.16 -11.71
CA THR A 105 8.97 -7.80 -12.38
C THR A 105 7.73 -7.79 -11.49
N ALA A 106 7.85 -8.13 -10.20
CA ALA A 106 6.74 -8.08 -9.26
C ALA A 106 6.19 -6.65 -9.10
N PHE A 107 7.07 -5.65 -9.00
CA PHE A 107 6.70 -4.24 -8.94
C PHE A 107 5.90 -3.80 -10.18
N TRP A 108 6.42 -4.08 -11.38
CA TRP A 108 5.76 -3.66 -12.62
C TRP A 108 4.44 -4.38 -12.85
N LEU A 109 4.36 -5.69 -12.59
CA LEU A 109 3.11 -6.44 -12.70
C LEU A 109 2.05 -5.96 -11.69
N ALA A 110 2.46 -5.66 -10.46
CA ALA A 110 1.57 -5.08 -9.46
C ALA A 110 1.07 -3.68 -9.91
N THR A 111 1.98 -2.83 -10.41
CA THR A 111 1.68 -1.47 -10.85
C THR A 111 0.78 -1.46 -12.09
N ILE A 112 1.12 -2.24 -13.13
CA ILE A 112 0.34 -2.32 -14.37
C ILE A 112 -1.03 -2.96 -14.10
N GLY A 113 -1.09 -3.99 -13.23
CA GLY A 113 -2.34 -4.60 -12.81
C GLY A 113 -3.28 -3.59 -12.16
N PHE A 114 -2.75 -2.76 -11.27
CA PHE A 114 -3.50 -1.68 -10.65
C PHE A 114 -3.89 -0.59 -11.67
N PHE A 115 -2.98 -0.22 -12.56
CA PHE A 115 -3.21 0.78 -13.61
C PHE A 115 -4.38 0.40 -14.53
N VAL A 116 -4.40 -0.82 -15.09
CA VAL A 116 -5.47 -1.25 -15.99
C VAL A 116 -6.81 -1.44 -15.27
N ALA A 117 -6.76 -1.83 -13.99
CA ALA A 117 -7.95 -1.89 -13.15
C ALA A 117 -8.58 -0.51 -12.99
N PHE A 118 -7.78 0.51 -12.70
CA PHE A 118 -8.26 1.89 -12.57
C PHE A 118 -8.69 2.48 -13.90
N LEU A 119 -7.99 2.17 -14.99
CA LEU A 119 -8.41 2.52 -16.33
C LEU A 119 -9.85 2.03 -16.61
N SER A 120 -10.18 0.80 -16.24
CA SER A 120 -11.53 0.25 -16.41
C SER A 120 -12.52 0.80 -15.39
N TRP A 121 -12.13 0.94 -14.13
CA TRP A 121 -13.02 1.43 -13.07
C TRP A 121 -13.51 2.85 -13.33
N PHE A 122 -12.64 3.73 -13.84
CA PHE A 122 -12.96 5.11 -14.17
C PHE A 122 -13.52 5.29 -15.61
N ALA A 123 -13.63 4.23 -16.41
CA ALA A 123 -14.01 4.32 -17.83
C ALA A 123 -15.35 5.02 -18.10
N PHE A 124 -16.29 4.97 -17.16
CA PHE A 124 -17.55 5.72 -17.28
C PHE A 124 -17.40 7.22 -17.07
N SER A 125 -16.44 7.66 -16.28
CA SER A 125 -16.34 9.06 -15.84
C SER A 125 -16.22 10.05 -16.99
N PRO A 126 -15.32 9.87 -17.97
CA PRO A 126 -15.21 10.79 -19.11
C PRO A 126 -16.38 10.72 -20.08
N LEU A 127 -17.02 9.56 -20.22
CA LEU A 127 -18.17 9.36 -21.13
C LEU A 127 -19.50 9.82 -20.52
N MET A 128 -19.52 10.07 -19.20
CA MET A 128 -20.75 10.36 -18.47
C MET A 128 -21.42 11.66 -18.94
N PRO A 129 -20.73 12.83 -19.06
CA PRO A 129 -21.36 14.08 -19.46
C PRO A 129 -21.90 14.06 -20.90
N GLU A 130 -21.09 13.56 -21.82
CA GLU A 130 -21.31 13.69 -23.26
C GLU A 130 -22.23 12.63 -23.86
N ALA A 131 -22.16 11.41 -23.33
CA ALA A 131 -22.83 10.27 -23.99
C ALA A 131 -23.79 9.52 -23.05
N VAL A 132 -23.31 9.00 -21.94
CA VAL A 132 -24.07 8.09 -21.06
C VAL A 132 -25.28 8.80 -20.43
N LYS A 133 -25.09 10.03 -19.95
CA LYS A 133 -26.14 10.82 -19.31
C LYS A 133 -27.28 11.15 -20.28
N ALA A 134 -26.92 11.54 -21.50
CA ALA A 134 -27.90 11.88 -22.55
C ALA A 134 -28.64 10.63 -23.03
N ASP A 135 -27.93 9.54 -23.28
CA ASP A 135 -28.46 8.28 -23.78
C ASP A 135 -29.42 7.60 -22.78
N LEU A 136 -29.03 7.55 -21.52
CA LEU A 136 -29.86 6.97 -20.46
C LEU A 136 -30.79 7.97 -19.77
N LYS A 137 -30.85 9.22 -20.24
CA LYS A 137 -31.68 10.33 -19.70
C LYS A 137 -31.51 10.52 -18.21
N LEU A 138 -30.26 10.52 -17.72
CA LEU A 138 -29.94 10.59 -16.30
C LEU A 138 -30.02 12.00 -15.76
N THR A 139 -30.51 12.12 -14.52
CA THR A 139 -30.44 13.35 -13.73
C THR A 139 -29.07 13.47 -13.03
N ASN A 140 -28.68 14.69 -12.64
CA ASN A 140 -27.42 14.90 -11.89
C ASN A 140 -27.33 14.09 -10.57
N PRO A 141 -28.39 13.97 -9.76
CA PRO A 141 -28.38 13.10 -8.58
C PRO A 141 -28.13 11.63 -8.95
N GLN A 142 -28.72 11.11 -10.04
CA GLN A 142 -28.52 9.73 -10.48
C GLN A 142 -27.06 9.46 -10.88
N VAL A 143 -26.39 10.40 -11.55
CA VAL A 143 -24.95 10.30 -11.85
C VAL A 143 -24.15 10.20 -10.56
N THR A 144 -24.48 11.01 -9.55
CA THR A 144 -23.78 10.96 -8.27
C THR A 144 -24.06 9.67 -7.51
N HIS A 145 -25.30 9.18 -7.51
CA HIS A 145 -25.63 7.88 -6.91
C HIS A 145 -24.85 6.74 -7.59
N ALA A 146 -24.65 6.80 -8.92
CA ALA A 146 -23.82 5.83 -9.63
C ALA A 146 -22.34 5.87 -9.16
N ASN A 147 -21.79 7.07 -8.90
CA ASN A 147 -20.45 7.22 -8.32
C ASN A 147 -20.38 6.69 -6.89
N MET A 148 -21.40 6.97 -6.07
CA MET A 148 -21.48 6.46 -4.69
C MET A 148 -21.60 4.93 -4.66
N ALA A 149 -22.37 4.32 -5.55
CA ALA A 149 -22.45 2.86 -5.69
C ALA A 149 -21.09 2.24 -5.99
N SER A 150 -20.32 2.86 -6.87
CA SER A 150 -18.96 2.42 -7.20
C SER A 150 -18.00 2.52 -6.00
N LEU A 151 -18.00 3.63 -5.26
CA LEU A 151 -17.13 3.78 -4.09
C LEU A 151 -17.55 2.83 -2.95
N GLY A 152 -18.85 2.68 -2.71
CA GLY A 152 -19.37 1.75 -1.70
C GLY A 152 -19.00 0.30 -1.98
N GLY A 153 -19.16 -0.14 -3.23
CA GLY A 153 -18.74 -1.47 -3.67
C GLY A 153 -17.24 -1.70 -3.48
N THR A 154 -16.41 -0.72 -3.85
CA THR A 154 -14.96 -0.79 -3.63
C THR A 154 -14.61 -0.91 -2.14
N ALA A 155 -15.25 -0.17 -1.25
CA ALA A 155 -15.00 -0.25 0.19
C ALA A 155 -15.24 -1.69 0.69
N ILE A 156 -16.35 -2.32 0.31
CA ILE A 156 -16.69 -3.69 0.69
C ILE A 156 -15.64 -4.68 0.16
N VAL A 157 -15.31 -4.59 -1.14
CA VAL A 157 -14.38 -5.55 -1.76
C VAL A 157 -12.96 -5.41 -1.20
N ARG A 158 -12.51 -4.23 -0.82
CA ARG A 158 -11.21 -4.02 -0.17
C ARG A 158 -11.10 -4.74 1.18
N LEU A 159 -12.19 -4.79 1.96
CA LEU A 159 -12.22 -5.54 3.21
C LEU A 159 -12.09 -7.07 2.99
N ILE A 160 -12.54 -7.57 1.85
CA ILE A 160 -12.43 -8.98 1.47
C ILE A 160 -11.06 -9.28 0.85
N ALA A 161 -10.58 -8.40 -0.03
CA ALA A 161 -9.32 -8.59 -0.75
C ALA A 161 -8.09 -8.58 0.17
N GLY A 162 -8.13 -7.82 1.27
CA GLY A 162 -7.05 -7.79 2.26
C GLY A 162 -6.76 -9.17 2.85
N PRO A 163 -7.71 -9.78 3.58
CA PRO A 163 -7.58 -11.13 4.09
C PRO A 163 -7.31 -12.20 3.01
N ALA A 164 -7.87 -12.02 1.81
CA ALA A 164 -7.59 -12.90 0.68
C ALA A 164 -6.12 -12.84 0.26
N CYS A 165 -5.48 -11.66 0.27
CA CYS A 165 -4.04 -11.52 -0.01
C CYS A 165 -3.20 -12.27 1.04
N ASP A 166 -3.54 -12.14 2.32
CA ASP A 166 -2.81 -12.80 3.40
C ASP A 166 -2.95 -14.34 3.31
N ARG A 167 -4.08 -14.84 2.79
CA ARG A 167 -4.34 -16.29 2.66
C ARG A 167 -3.82 -16.91 1.38
N PHE A 168 -4.08 -16.29 0.22
CA PHE A 168 -3.83 -16.88 -1.10
C PHE A 168 -2.63 -16.28 -1.84
N GLY A 169 -2.10 -15.17 -1.33
CA GLY A 169 -1.06 -14.38 -1.95
C GLY A 169 -1.57 -13.28 -2.88
N PRO A 170 -0.90 -12.12 -2.89
CA PRO A 170 -1.37 -10.94 -3.62
C PRO A 170 -1.40 -11.14 -5.13
N ARG A 171 -0.49 -11.89 -5.73
CA ARG A 171 -0.45 -12.19 -7.16
C ARG A 171 -1.73 -12.85 -7.66
N LYS A 172 -2.15 -13.94 -7.00
CA LYS A 172 -3.35 -14.70 -7.41
C LYS A 172 -4.61 -13.87 -7.20
N VAL A 173 -4.69 -13.14 -6.09
CA VAL A 173 -5.82 -12.26 -5.80
C VAL A 173 -5.89 -11.13 -6.83
N MET A 174 -4.77 -10.53 -7.22
CA MET A 174 -4.71 -9.52 -8.28
C MET A 174 -5.28 -10.06 -9.60
N ALA A 175 -4.78 -11.19 -10.07
CA ALA A 175 -5.26 -11.81 -11.30
C ALA A 175 -6.77 -12.15 -11.24
N ALA A 176 -7.23 -12.69 -10.12
CA ALA A 176 -8.65 -12.99 -9.91
C ALA A 176 -9.52 -11.72 -9.97
N LEU A 177 -9.10 -10.63 -9.32
CA LEU A 177 -9.83 -9.36 -9.36
C LEU A 177 -9.91 -8.78 -10.78
N LEU A 178 -8.82 -8.87 -11.57
CA LEU A 178 -8.82 -8.39 -12.95
C LEU A 178 -9.77 -9.21 -13.84
N ILE A 179 -9.76 -10.54 -13.72
CA ILE A 179 -10.63 -11.44 -14.46
C ILE A 179 -12.09 -11.22 -14.07
N LEU A 180 -12.38 -11.19 -12.76
CA LEU A 180 -13.74 -10.96 -12.25
C LEU A 180 -14.26 -9.58 -12.62
N GLY A 181 -13.41 -8.56 -12.63
CA GLY A 181 -13.78 -7.20 -13.00
C GLY A 181 -13.96 -7.01 -14.52
N ALA A 182 -13.34 -7.85 -15.35
CA ALA A 182 -13.55 -7.81 -16.80
C ALA A 182 -14.99 -8.16 -17.19
N ILE A 183 -15.67 -9.03 -16.43
CA ILE A 183 -17.05 -9.43 -16.69
C ILE A 183 -18.01 -8.22 -16.63
N PRO A 184 -18.17 -7.51 -15.50
CA PRO A 184 -19.05 -6.35 -15.44
C PRO A 184 -18.59 -5.20 -16.34
N SER A 185 -17.28 -5.09 -16.64
CA SER A 185 -16.78 -4.11 -17.60
C SER A 185 -17.32 -4.40 -19.03
N GLY A 186 -17.35 -5.66 -19.42
CA GLY A 186 -17.98 -6.08 -20.70
C GLY A 186 -19.50 -5.87 -20.71
N LEU A 187 -20.17 -6.17 -19.59
CA LEU A 187 -21.62 -5.98 -19.42
C LEU A 187 -22.03 -4.49 -19.40
N ALA A 188 -21.07 -3.57 -19.23
CA ALA A 188 -21.32 -2.13 -19.31
C ALA A 188 -21.98 -1.72 -20.65
N ALA A 189 -21.67 -2.43 -21.73
CA ALA A 189 -22.29 -2.22 -23.05
C ALA A 189 -23.81 -2.50 -23.08
N LEU A 190 -24.33 -3.29 -22.15
CA LEU A 190 -25.75 -3.70 -22.11
C LEU A 190 -26.62 -2.82 -21.21
N VAL A 191 -26.06 -1.77 -20.60
CA VAL A 191 -26.80 -0.89 -19.68
C VAL A 191 -27.82 -0.05 -20.43
N THR A 192 -29.08 -0.11 -19.98
CA THR A 192 -30.22 0.62 -20.60
C THR A 192 -30.99 1.51 -19.62
N SER A 193 -30.62 1.47 -18.31
CA SER A 193 -31.34 2.21 -17.27
C SER A 193 -30.40 2.72 -16.18
N ALA A 194 -30.88 3.68 -15.38
CA ALA A 194 -30.14 4.17 -14.21
C ALA A 194 -29.85 3.05 -13.20
N GLY A 195 -30.81 2.16 -12.94
CA GLY A 195 -30.62 1.01 -12.04
C GLY A 195 -29.56 0.04 -12.56
N GLY A 196 -29.58 -0.26 -13.87
CA GLY A 196 -28.55 -1.05 -14.54
C GLY A 196 -27.15 -0.41 -14.43
N LEU A 197 -27.08 0.91 -14.56
CA LEU A 197 -25.82 1.65 -14.37
C LEU A 197 -25.30 1.52 -12.94
N TYR A 198 -26.15 1.65 -11.92
CA TYR A 198 -25.74 1.49 -10.51
C TYR A 198 -25.21 0.09 -10.26
N ALA A 199 -25.91 -0.94 -10.73
CA ALA A 199 -25.51 -2.33 -10.58
C ALA A 199 -24.16 -2.59 -11.27
N VAL A 200 -24.00 -2.20 -12.52
CA VAL A 200 -22.74 -2.42 -13.26
C VAL A 200 -21.59 -1.66 -12.61
N ARG A 201 -21.76 -0.41 -12.21
CA ARG A 201 -20.72 0.37 -11.52
C ARG A 201 -20.37 -0.21 -10.15
N PHE A 202 -21.34 -0.77 -9.42
CA PHE A 202 -21.09 -1.49 -8.18
C PHE A 202 -20.22 -2.73 -8.44
N PHE A 203 -20.51 -3.53 -9.46
CA PHE A 203 -19.71 -4.73 -9.76
C PHE A 203 -18.36 -4.42 -10.41
N ILE A 204 -18.24 -3.41 -11.27
CA ILE A 204 -16.95 -2.95 -11.80
C ILE A 204 -16.02 -2.50 -10.64
N SER A 205 -16.57 -2.01 -9.55
CA SER A 205 -15.83 -1.52 -8.40
C SER A 205 -14.98 -2.58 -7.71
N ILE A 206 -15.16 -3.87 -8.02
CA ILE A 206 -14.27 -4.96 -7.60
C ILE A 206 -12.81 -4.68 -8.02
N LEU A 207 -12.63 -4.00 -9.14
CA LEU A 207 -11.32 -3.56 -9.64
C LEU A 207 -10.62 -2.57 -8.70
N GLY A 208 -11.35 -1.79 -7.92
CA GLY A 208 -10.77 -0.87 -6.95
C GLY A 208 -10.05 -1.57 -5.79
N ALA A 209 -10.25 -2.88 -5.60
CA ALA A 209 -9.53 -3.68 -4.62
C ALA A 209 -8.12 -4.10 -5.10
N THR A 210 -7.81 -3.95 -6.38
CA THR A 210 -6.46 -4.21 -6.93
C THR A 210 -5.40 -3.31 -6.30
N PHE A 211 -5.77 -2.16 -5.78
CA PHE A 211 -4.89 -1.32 -4.97
C PHE A 211 -4.36 -2.07 -3.74
N VAL A 212 -5.21 -2.80 -3.02
CA VAL A 212 -4.82 -3.58 -1.83
C VAL A 212 -3.81 -4.67 -2.21
N THR A 213 -4.09 -5.39 -3.30
CA THR A 213 -3.18 -6.43 -3.79
C THR A 213 -1.85 -5.85 -4.28
N CYS A 214 -1.87 -4.67 -4.91
CA CYS A 214 -0.67 -3.96 -5.34
C CYS A 214 0.22 -3.61 -4.14
N GLN A 215 -0.34 -2.99 -3.11
CA GLN A 215 0.40 -2.62 -1.89
C GLN A 215 0.92 -3.86 -1.14
N ALA A 216 0.11 -4.90 -0.99
CA ALA A 216 0.51 -6.14 -0.35
C ALA A 216 1.64 -6.84 -1.12
N TRP A 217 1.57 -6.83 -2.46
CA TRP A 217 2.58 -7.47 -3.30
C TRP A 217 3.93 -6.74 -3.23
N CYS A 218 3.95 -5.42 -3.33
CA CYS A 218 5.16 -4.63 -3.12
C CYS A 218 5.73 -4.83 -1.71
N SER A 219 4.90 -4.81 -0.67
CA SER A 219 5.35 -5.02 0.71
C SER A 219 5.90 -6.43 0.98
N THR A 220 5.55 -7.41 0.14
CA THR A 220 6.11 -8.77 0.21
C THR A 220 7.53 -8.84 -0.37
N PHE A 221 7.85 -8.02 -1.36
CA PHE A 221 9.12 -8.04 -2.07
C PHE A 221 10.14 -7.02 -1.57
N TYR A 222 9.70 -5.92 -0.94
CA TYR A 222 10.56 -4.82 -0.53
C TYR A 222 10.66 -4.70 0.99
N ASP A 223 11.89 -4.46 1.47
CA ASP A 223 12.20 -4.30 2.88
C ASP A 223 11.70 -2.96 3.44
N LYS A 224 11.63 -2.87 4.77
CA LYS A 224 11.17 -1.67 5.51
C LYS A 224 11.88 -0.38 5.09
N SER A 225 13.13 -0.48 4.66
CA SER A 225 13.95 0.67 4.25
C SER A 225 13.44 1.33 2.96
N VAL A 226 12.82 0.58 2.05
CA VAL A 226 12.39 1.03 0.73
C VAL A 226 10.91 0.76 0.42
N VAL A 227 10.19 0.13 1.34
CA VAL A 227 8.78 -0.24 1.12
C VAL A 227 7.88 0.98 0.93
N GLY A 228 8.18 2.09 1.59
CA GLY A 228 7.44 3.35 1.41
C GLY A 228 7.56 3.85 -0.03
N THR A 229 8.77 3.86 -0.56
CA THR A 229 9.06 4.22 -1.95
C THR A 229 8.36 3.27 -2.92
N ALA A 230 8.53 1.95 -2.78
CA ALA A 230 7.93 0.96 -3.67
C ALA A 230 6.39 1.07 -3.69
N ASN A 231 5.76 1.16 -2.53
CA ASN A 231 4.32 1.31 -2.40
C ASN A 231 3.79 2.64 -2.96
N ALA A 232 4.55 3.72 -2.77
CA ALA A 232 4.16 5.04 -3.26
C ALA A 232 4.27 5.16 -4.78
N PHE A 233 5.32 4.61 -5.39
CA PHE A 233 5.45 4.55 -6.84
C PHE A 233 4.37 3.68 -7.46
N SER A 234 4.19 2.46 -6.98
CA SER A 234 3.17 1.55 -7.51
C SER A 234 1.75 2.11 -7.33
N GLY A 235 1.49 2.72 -6.17
CA GLY A 235 0.21 3.37 -5.87
C GLY A 235 -0.04 4.62 -6.72
N GLY A 236 0.98 5.47 -6.92
CA GLY A 236 0.87 6.69 -7.73
C GLY A 236 0.71 6.39 -9.23
N TRP A 237 1.61 5.57 -9.75
CA TRP A 237 1.58 5.21 -11.18
C TRP A 237 0.39 4.32 -11.54
N GLY A 238 -0.05 3.45 -10.64
CA GLY A 238 -1.29 2.71 -10.83
C GLY A 238 -2.53 3.61 -10.86
N ASN A 239 -2.62 4.60 -9.96
CA ASN A 239 -3.71 5.58 -9.93
C ASN A 239 -3.79 6.43 -11.21
N MET A 240 -2.66 6.67 -11.89
CA MET A 240 -2.65 7.38 -13.18
C MET A 240 -3.54 6.70 -14.23
N GLY A 241 -3.84 5.39 -14.07
CA GLY A 241 -4.81 4.70 -14.91
C GLY A 241 -6.15 5.43 -14.99
N GLY A 242 -6.63 6.01 -13.88
CA GLY A 242 -7.82 6.85 -13.84
C GLY A 242 -7.69 8.14 -14.67
N GLY A 243 -6.53 8.80 -14.62
CA GLY A 243 -6.25 10.00 -15.43
C GLY A 243 -6.12 9.70 -16.93
N VAL A 244 -5.35 8.65 -17.26
CA VAL A 244 -5.16 8.22 -18.66
C VAL A 244 -6.48 7.77 -19.31
N THR A 245 -7.39 7.20 -18.51
CA THR A 245 -8.73 6.80 -18.97
C THR A 245 -9.49 7.95 -19.61
N ILE A 246 -9.33 9.18 -19.14
CA ILE A 246 -10.05 10.34 -19.69
C ILE A 246 -9.71 10.49 -21.18
N ALA A 247 -8.43 10.61 -21.50
CA ALA A 247 -8.00 10.76 -22.89
C ALA A 247 -8.30 9.51 -23.74
N ALA A 248 -8.07 8.32 -23.18
CA ALA A 248 -8.23 7.07 -23.91
C ALA A 248 -9.69 6.78 -24.26
N MET A 249 -10.62 6.95 -23.32
CA MET A 249 -12.05 6.67 -23.56
C MET A 249 -12.71 7.73 -24.42
N ILE A 250 -12.36 9.02 -24.25
CA ILE A 250 -12.88 10.09 -25.12
C ILE A 250 -12.35 9.89 -26.54
N GLY A 251 -11.03 9.70 -26.72
CA GLY A 251 -10.46 9.49 -28.05
C GLY A 251 -11.04 8.26 -28.76
N LEU A 252 -11.31 7.18 -28.02
CA LEU A 252 -11.97 5.99 -28.58
C LEU A 252 -13.44 6.27 -28.96
N PHE A 253 -14.17 6.99 -28.13
CA PHE A 253 -15.53 7.41 -28.40
C PHE A 253 -15.61 8.29 -29.66
N GLU A 254 -14.74 9.31 -29.76
CA GLU A 254 -14.68 10.20 -30.93
C GLU A 254 -14.31 9.42 -32.20
N ARG A 255 -13.41 8.45 -32.10
CA ARG A 255 -13.04 7.59 -33.24
C ARG A 255 -14.25 6.77 -33.74
N TYR A 256 -15.06 6.22 -32.84
CA TYR A 256 -16.30 5.54 -33.23
C TYR A 256 -17.34 6.52 -33.82
N ARG A 257 -17.43 7.72 -33.29
CA ARG A 257 -18.29 8.78 -33.84
C ARG A 257 -17.85 9.17 -35.25
N ALA A 258 -16.55 9.34 -35.47
CA ALA A 258 -15.99 9.63 -36.79
C ALA A 258 -16.19 8.49 -37.80
N ALA A 259 -16.24 7.24 -37.34
CA ALA A 259 -16.56 6.07 -38.14
C ALA A 259 -18.08 5.93 -38.49
N GLY A 260 -18.92 6.89 -38.04
CA GLY A 260 -20.36 6.94 -38.37
C GLY A 260 -21.29 6.19 -37.39
N TYR A 261 -20.74 5.65 -36.29
CA TYR A 261 -21.60 5.01 -35.29
C TYR A 261 -22.42 6.05 -34.51
N SER A 262 -23.62 5.67 -34.06
CA SER A 262 -24.47 6.51 -33.22
C SER A 262 -23.81 6.78 -31.85
N PRO A 263 -24.12 7.89 -31.14
CA PRO A 263 -23.62 8.12 -29.79
C PRO A 263 -23.94 6.97 -28.84
N HIS A 264 -25.15 6.40 -28.97
CA HIS A 264 -25.63 5.24 -28.24
C HIS A 264 -24.73 4.01 -28.38
N LEU A 265 -24.29 3.69 -29.58
CA LEU A 265 -23.41 2.54 -29.84
C LEU A 265 -21.94 2.87 -29.53
N SER A 266 -21.50 4.07 -29.83
CA SER A 266 -20.11 4.48 -29.68
C SER A 266 -19.60 4.33 -28.24
N TRP A 267 -20.32 4.82 -27.24
CA TRP A 267 -19.88 4.69 -25.85
C TRP A 267 -19.91 3.24 -25.35
N ARG A 268 -20.87 2.43 -25.82
CA ARG A 268 -20.97 1.01 -25.47
C ARG A 268 -19.82 0.20 -26.01
N LEU A 269 -19.39 0.46 -27.24
CA LEU A 269 -18.26 -0.23 -27.88
C LEU A 269 -16.93 0.07 -27.18
N CYS A 270 -16.79 1.21 -26.51
CA CYS A 270 -15.55 1.56 -25.82
C CYS A 270 -15.14 0.54 -24.74
N PHE A 271 -16.12 -0.09 -24.05
CA PHE A 271 -15.82 -1.01 -22.94
C PHE A 271 -15.26 -2.37 -23.40
N PRO A 272 -15.88 -3.10 -24.33
CA PRO A 272 -15.35 -4.38 -24.79
C PRO A 272 -14.08 -4.24 -25.63
N THR A 273 -13.80 -3.07 -26.23
CA THR A 273 -12.65 -2.89 -27.11
C THR A 273 -11.38 -2.46 -26.42
N MET A 274 -11.44 -1.83 -25.26
CA MET A 274 -10.24 -1.40 -24.55
C MET A 274 -10.16 -1.93 -23.10
N PRO A 275 -11.06 -1.58 -22.15
CA PRO A 275 -10.93 -2.05 -20.78
C PRO A 275 -10.86 -3.58 -20.65
N VAL A 276 -11.75 -4.32 -21.30
CA VAL A 276 -11.82 -5.78 -21.16
C VAL A 276 -10.56 -6.48 -21.67
N PRO A 277 -10.06 -6.22 -22.90
CA PRO A 277 -8.83 -6.84 -23.38
C PRO A 277 -7.62 -6.47 -22.51
N CYS A 278 -7.51 -5.22 -22.05
CA CYS A 278 -6.41 -4.79 -21.18
C CYS A 278 -6.43 -5.57 -19.85
N LEU A 279 -7.58 -5.73 -19.22
CA LEU A 279 -7.72 -6.47 -17.96
C LEU A 279 -7.31 -7.94 -18.13
N LEU A 280 -7.80 -8.61 -19.18
CA LEU A 280 -7.50 -10.02 -19.42
C LEU A 280 -6.05 -10.25 -19.83
N LEU A 281 -5.46 -9.39 -20.66
CA LEU A 281 -4.07 -9.45 -21.06
C LEU A 281 -3.15 -9.34 -19.84
N VAL A 282 -3.38 -8.33 -18.99
CA VAL A 282 -2.54 -8.10 -17.81
C VAL A 282 -2.76 -9.20 -16.76
N ALA A 283 -3.97 -9.71 -16.59
CA ALA A 283 -4.22 -10.88 -15.75
C ALA A 283 -3.42 -12.10 -16.24
N GLY A 284 -3.38 -12.35 -17.54
CA GLY A 284 -2.54 -13.37 -18.15
C GLY A 284 -1.04 -13.16 -17.89
N MET A 285 -0.54 -11.94 -18.08
CA MET A 285 0.86 -11.59 -17.77
C MET A 285 1.21 -11.84 -16.30
N ILE A 286 0.31 -11.47 -15.37
CA ILE A 286 0.50 -11.70 -13.93
C ILE A 286 0.59 -13.19 -13.61
N LEU A 287 -0.24 -14.03 -14.22
CA LEU A 287 -0.25 -15.48 -14.01
C LEU A 287 0.98 -16.16 -14.63
N LEU A 288 1.47 -15.68 -15.76
CA LEU A 288 2.61 -16.28 -16.48
C LEU A 288 3.95 -15.83 -15.90
N PHE A 289 4.14 -14.55 -15.64
CA PHE A 289 5.44 -13.97 -15.30
C PHE A 289 5.60 -13.58 -13.83
N GLY A 290 4.49 -13.45 -13.09
CA GLY A 290 4.52 -13.04 -11.69
C GLY A 290 5.08 -14.12 -10.77
N LYS A 291 5.74 -13.70 -9.69
CA LYS A 291 6.13 -14.56 -8.57
C LYS A 291 5.27 -14.22 -7.35
N ASP A 292 4.90 -15.24 -6.58
CA ASP A 292 4.05 -15.08 -5.40
C ASP A 292 4.82 -14.43 -4.23
N HIS A 293 6.09 -14.87 -4.04
CA HIS A 293 6.94 -14.50 -2.91
C HIS A 293 8.42 -14.60 -3.33
N PRO A 294 9.34 -13.87 -2.70
CA PRO A 294 10.78 -14.05 -2.92
C PRO A 294 11.25 -15.49 -2.72
N ALA A 295 10.64 -16.24 -1.77
CA ALA A 295 10.92 -17.66 -1.54
C ALA A 295 10.37 -18.61 -2.63
N GLY A 296 9.54 -18.12 -3.57
CA GLY A 296 8.91 -18.92 -4.62
C GLY A 296 7.39 -18.97 -4.50
N LYS A 297 6.80 -20.14 -4.18
CA LYS A 297 5.34 -20.28 -4.02
C LYS A 297 4.87 -19.65 -2.71
N TRP A 298 3.63 -19.14 -2.67
CA TRP A 298 3.05 -18.55 -1.46
C TRP A 298 3.07 -19.48 -0.24
N SER A 299 2.92 -20.79 -0.44
CA SER A 299 3.02 -21.80 0.61
C SER A 299 4.42 -21.92 1.23
N GLN A 300 5.45 -21.50 0.50
CA GLN A 300 6.85 -21.56 0.94
C GLN A 300 7.31 -20.32 1.72
N ARG A 301 6.43 -19.33 1.93
CA ARG A 301 6.76 -18.07 2.60
C ARG A 301 7.29 -18.24 4.03
N HIS A 302 6.90 -19.32 4.70
CA HIS A 302 7.34 -19.64 6.06
C HIS A 302 8.74 -20.27 6.14
N GLN A 303 9.30 -20.70 5.03
CA GLN A 303 10.63 -21.34 5.01
C GLN A 303 11.76 -20.38 5.45
N PHE A 304 11.58 -19.08 5.32
CA PHE A 304 12.55 -18.08 5.78
C PHE A 304 12.35 -17.63 7.22
N SER A 305 11.13 -17.77 7.78
CA SER A 305 10.81 -16.97 8.97
C SER A 305 11.16 -17.64 10.29
N GLY A 306 10.94 -18.95 10.44
CA GLY A 306 11.17 -19.63 11.72
C GLY A 306 12.65 -19.72 12.04
N THR A 307 13.42 -20.26 11.13
CA THR A 307 14.88 -20.43 11.25
C THR A 307 15.60 -19.09 11.28
N ALA A 308 15.23 -18.13 10.43
CA ALA A 308 15.84 -16.80 10.41
C ALA A 308 15.58 -15.99 11.69
N VAL A 309 14.37 -16.09 12.27
CA VAL A 309 14.05 -15.43 13.54
C VAL A 309 14.84 -16.05 14.69
N ALA A 310 14.89 -17.37 14.78
CA ALA A 310 15.61 -18.10 15.82
C ALA A 310 17.12 -17.81 15.74
N ILE A 311 17.69 -17.84 14.52
CA ILE A 311 19.10 -17.48 14.27
C ILE A 311 19.37 -16.03 14.70
N ALA A 312 18.50 -15.11 14.30
CA ALA A 312 18.66 -13.70 14.61
C ALA A 312 18.50 -13.42 16.12
N GLN A 313 17.79 -14.27 16.86
CA GLN A 313 17.66 -14.19 18.32
C GLN A 313 18.82 -14.90 19.07
N GLY A 314 19.75 -15.52 18.33
CA GLY A 314 20.86 -16.30 18.92
C GLY A 314 20.43 -17.64 19.49
N GLU A 315 19.23 -18.13 19.11
CA GLU A 315 18.76 -19.44 19.55
C GLU A 315 19.53 -20.57 18.87
N LYS A 316 19.78 -21.63 19.63
CA LYS A 316 20.33 -22.89 19.10
C LYS A 316 19.24 -23.63 18.36
N ILE A 317 19.46 -23.96 17.08
CA ILE A 317 18.46 -24.63 16.24
C ILE A 317 18.91 -26.05 15.97
N GLU A 318 18.05 -27.00 16.27
CA GLU A 318 18.16 -28.37 15.79
C GLU A 318 17.46 -28.45 14.42
N LEU A 319 18.26 -28.63 13.37
CA LEU A 319 17.72 -28.87 12.03
C LEU A 319 17.46 -30.36 11.85
N ASP A 320 16.31 -30.74 11.30
CA ASP A 320 16.08 -32.09 10.86
C ASP A 320 16.95 -32.45 9.62
N ALA A 321 17.01 -33.71 9.26
CA ALA A 321 17.86 -34.16 8.16
C ALA A 321 17.47 -33.53 6.80
N SER A 322 16.20 -33.20 6.59
CA SER A 322 15.69 -32.59 5.37
C SER A 322 16.02 -31.11 5.29
N GLU A 323 15.88 -30.38 6.39
CA GLU A 323 16.24 -28.97 6.52
C GLU A 323 17.75 -28.76 6.39
N ARG A 324 18.54 -29.69 6.96
CA ARG A 324 19.99 -29.69 6.83
C ARG A 324 20.43 -29.92 5.37
N ALA A 325 19.86 -30.89 4.68
CA ALA A 325 20.15 -31.14 3.26
C ALA A 325 19.78 -29.94 2.37
N GLU A 326 18.69 -29.24 2.70
CA GLU A 326 18.31 -28.03 1.98
C GLU A 326 19.26 -26.86 2.27
N TYR A 327 19.71 -26.70 3.51
CA TYR A 327 20.73 -25.73 3.89
C TYR A 327 22.05 -25.94 3.16
N GLU A 328 22.57 -27.20 3.16
CA GLU A 328 23.80 -27.58 2.46
C GLU A 328 23.69 -27.33 0.96
N ARG A 329 22.55 -27.65 0.35
CA ARG A 329 22.31 -27.39 -1.07
C ARG A 329 22.32 -25.89 -1.37
N ARG A 330 21.68 -25.05 -0.53
CA ARG A 330 21.67 -23.60 -0.68
C ARG A 330 23.05 -22.99 -0.50
N ALA A 331 23.83 -23.48 0.46
CA ALA A 331 25.19 -23.04 0.67
C ALA A 331 26.07 -23.36 -0.56
N ALA A 332 25.98 -24.59 -1.10
CA ALA A 332 26.69 -25.00 -2.29
C ALA A 332 26.30 -24.24 -3.57
N ASP A 333 25.03 -23.87 -3.71
CA ASP A 333 24.56 -23.05 -4.84
C ASP A 333 25.02 -21.59 -4.73
N ARG A 334 25.26 -21.07 -3.52
CA ARG A 334 25.81 -19.73 -3.28
C ARG A 334 27.30 -19.66 -3.58
N GLU A 335 28.07 -20.69 -3.27
CA GLU A 335 29.50 -20.77 -3.61
C GLU A 335 29.75 -20.75 -5.12
N LYS A 336 28.78 -21.21 -5.94
CA LYS A 336 28.88 -21.23 -7.41
C LYS A 336 28.47 -19.91 -8.09
N GLY A 337 27.89 -18.97 -7.36
CA GLY A 337 27.46 -17.68 -7.89
C GLY A 337 28.57 -16.62 -7.81
N PRO A 338 28.61 -15.63 -8.75
CA PRO A 338 29.56 -14.53 -8.62
C PRO A 338 29.25 -13.72 -7.36
N ALA A 339 30.11 -13.84 -6.37
CA ALA A 339 30.09 -13.05 -5.14
C ALA A 339 30.24 -11.56 -5.48
N LYS A 340 29.12 -10.84 -5.56
CA LYS A 340 29.17 -9.37 -5.48
C LYS A 340 29.04 -9.01 -4.03
N ALA A 341 30.21 -8.85 -3.38
CA ALA A 341 30.32 -8.35 -2.04
C ALA A 341 29.53 -7.02 -1.92
N ALA A 342 28.44 -7.06 -1.19
CA ALA A 342 27.86 -5.84 -0.65
C ALA A 342 28.87 -5.29 0.37
N ASN A 343 29.24 -4.03 0.25
CA ASN A 343 30.16 -3.35 1.19
C ASN A 343 29.43 -3.07 2.51
N PHE A 344 29.09 -4.09 3.25
CA PHE A 344 28.52 -3.99 4.59
C PHE A 344 29.61 -4.20 5.64
N ARG A 345 29.53 -3.43 6.70
CA ARG A 345 30.48 -3.47 7.81
C ARG A 345 30.00 -4.49 8.85
N ALA A 346 30.86 -5.38 9.29
CA ALA A 346 30.52 -6.39 10.29
C ALA A 346 29.95 -5.79 11.58
N ALA A 347 28.92 -6.41 12.13
CA ALA A 347 28.24 -5.95 13.33
C ALA A 347 29.04 -6.29 14.60
N ASP A 348 28.94 -5.42 15.60
CA ASP A 348 29.44 -5.70 16.93
C ASP A 348 28.53 -6.74 17.62
N PRO A 349 29.04 -7.89 18.09
CA PRO A 349 28.22 -8.95 18.71
C PRO A 349 27.37 -8.46 19.90
N ALA A 350 27.82 -7.46 20.64
CA ALA A 350 27.08 -6.87 21.76
C ALA A 350 25.79 -6.14 21.34
N ASP A 351 25.70 -5.74 20.07
CA ASP A 351 24.57 -4.99 19.51
C ASP A 351 23.57 -5.88 18.74
N ALA A 352 23.89 -7.14 18.49
CA ALA A 352 23.10 -8.04 17.65
C ALA A 352 21.65 -8.20 18.12
N GLY A 353 21.45 -8.36 19.43
CA GLY A 353 20.11 -8.52 20.01
C GLY A 353 19.19 -7.30 19.85
N LYS A 354 19.73 -6.08 19.94
CA LYS A 354 18.96 -4.84 19.72
C LYS A 354 18.59 -4.62 18.26
N ARG A 355 19.40 -5.12 17.37
CA ARG A 355 19.28 -4.93 15.92
C ARG A 355 18.27 -5.86 15.28
N VAL A 356 18.14 -7.07 15.81
CA VAL A 356 17.16 -8.08 15.34
C VAL A 356 15.72 -7.58 15.44
N ALA A 357 15.40 -6.79 16.45
CA ALA A 357 14.06 -6.19 16.57
C ALA A 357 13.68 -5.27 15.40
N THR A 358 14.65 -4.80 14.61
CA THR A 358 14.42 -3.94 13.44
C THR A 358 14.24 -4.73 12.14
N VAL A 359 14.64 -6.00 12.10
CA VAL A 359 14.47 -6.86 10.92
C VAL A 359 13.02 -7.32 10.77
N ASP A 360 12.48 -7.24 9.57
CA ASP A 360 11.14 -7.75 9.27
C ASP A 360 11.20 -9.26 9.01
N THR A 361 10.99 -10.03 10.06
CA THR A 361 10.92 -11.50 10.01
C THR A 361 9.50 -12.03 9.97
N ALA A 362 8.50 -11.15 10.12
CA ALA A 362 7.10 -11.54 10.12
C ALA A 362 6.61 -11.90 8.72
N GLN A 363 5.90 -13.01 8.61
CA GLN A 363 5.25 -13.47 7.38
C GLN A 363 3.75 -13.24 7.44
N SER A 364 3.14 -12.99 6.26
CA SER A 364 1.70 -12.85 6.15
C SER A 364 1.00 -14.13 6.57
N GLU A 365 0.09 -14.03 7.53
CA GLU A 365 -0.70 -15.15 8.03
C GLU A 365 -2.20 -14.92 7.82
N PRO A 366 -2.99 -15.98 7.58
CA PRO A 366 -4.43 -15.88 7.51
C PRO A 366 -4.99 -15.25 8.77
N ILE A 367 -5.83 -14.21 8.59
CA ILE A 367 -6.41 -13.48 9.71
C ILE A 367 -7.45 -14.31 10.44
N THR A 368 -7.39 -14.32 11.78
CA THR A 368 -8.45 -14.84 12.64
C THR A 368 -9.28 -13.68 13.19
N PHE A 369 -10.54 -13.92 13.54
CA PHE A 369 -11.41 -12.87 14.09
C PHE A 369 -10.83 -12.22 15.35
N LYS A 370 -10.23 -13.02 16.24
CA LYS A 370 -9.56 -12.52 17.46
C LYS A 370 -8.41 -11.57 17.09
N ARG A 371 -7.62 -11.93 16.10
CA ARG A 371 -6.48 -11.10 15.62
C ARG A 371 -6.97 -9.83 14.96
N LEU A 372 -8.06 -9.88 14.19
CA LEU A 372 -8.70 -8.69 13.62
C LEU A 372 -9.11 -7.68 14.70
N LEU A 373 -9.71 -8.15 15.80
CA LEU A 373 -10.07 -7.27 16.92
C LEU A 373 -8.84 -6.62 17.57
N VAL A 374 -7.73 -7.35 17.70
CA VAL A 374 -6.46 -6.79 18.21
C VAL A 374 -5.94 -5.71 17.29
N ILE A 375 -5.96 -5.92 15.97
CA ILE A 375 -5.55 -4.92 14.97
C ILE A 375 -6.45 -3.68 15.05
N LEU A 376 -7.75 -3.85 15.16
CA LEU A 376 -8.70 -2.75 15.29
C LEU A 376 -8.62 -2.02 16.65
N ALA A 377 -8.01 -2.64 17.66
CA ALA A 377 -7.75 -1.98 18.94
C ALA A 377 -6.50 -1.08 18.93
N ASP A 378 -5.66 -1.17 17.87
CA ASP A 378 -4.43 -0.37 17.77
C ASP A 378 -4.73 1.02 17.17
N PRO A 379 -4.54 2.12 17.92
CA PRO A 379 -4.79 3.48 17.42
C PRO A 379 -3.85 3.89 16.28
N ARG A 380 -2.70 3.23 16.10
CA ARG A 380 -1.78 3.47 14.97
C ARG A 380 -2.41 3.00 13.66
N VAL A 381 -3.18 1.91 13.68
CA VAL A 381 -3.96 1.44 12.53
C VAL A 381 -5.06 2.45 12.18
N TRP A 382 -5.78 2.96 13.20
CA TRP A 382 -6.78 4.01 12.99
C TRP A 382 -6.19 5.30 12.44
N MET A 383 -4.99 5.68 12.86
CA MET A 383 -4.27 6.81 12.25
C MET A 383 -4.11 6.62 10.74
N CYS A 384 -3.62 5.45 10.31
CA CYS A 384 -3.48 5.15 8.87
C CYS A 384 -4.83 5.18 8.16
N ILE A 385 -5.87 4.58 8.75
CA ILE A 385 -7.24 4.56 8.19
C ILE A 385 -7.77 5.98 8.06
N MET A 386 -7.69 6.80 9.11
CA MET A 386 -8.23 8.15 9.13
C MET A 386 -7.47 9.10 8.21
N CYS A 387 -6.14 9.06 8.21
CA CYS A 387 -5.36 9.84 7.26
C CYS A 387 -5.72 9.49 5.81
N TYR A 388 -5.86 8.20 5.48
CA TYR A 388 -6.24 7.78 4.14
C TYR A 388 -7.70 8.10 3.79
N LEU A 389 -8.61 8.01 4.77
CA LEU A 389 -9.99 8.46 4.64
C LEU A 389 -10.06 9.93 4.24
N LEU A 390 -9.24 10.77 4.87
CA LEU A 390 -9.24 12.20 4.64
C LEU A 390 -8.53 12.58 3.32
N THR A 391 -7.41 11.94 3.01
CA THR A 391 -6.56 12.31 1.86
C THR A 391 -7.00 11.62 0.57
N PHE A 392 -7.07 10.29 0.55
CA PHE A 392 -7.54 9.54 -0.62
C PHE A 392 -9.06 9.69 -0.84
N GLY A 393 -9.82 9.84 0.25
CA GLY A 393 -11.25 10.13 0.15
C GLY A 393 -11.51 11.44 -0.59
N LEU A 394 -10.75 12.49 -0.29
CA LEU A 394 -10.83 13.73 -1.05
C LEU A 394 -10.40 13.53 -2.51
N GLU A 395 -9.31 12.77 -2.76
CA GLU A 395 -8.84 12.46 -4.11
C GLU A 395 -9.99 11.89 -4.96
N THR A 396 -10.64 10.83 -4.50
CA THR A 396 -11.73 10.18 -5.24
C THR A 396 -12.96 11.07 -5.42
N ALA A 397 -13.26 11.92 -4.46
CA ALA A 397 -14.36 12.88 -4.57
C ALA A 397 -14.04 14.01 -5.56
N MET A 398 -12.79 14.48 -5.58
CA MET A 398 -12.33 15.50 -6.53
C MET A 398 -12.30 14.94 -7.96
N ASP A 399 -11.78 13.73 -8.18
CA ASP A 399 -11.79 13.07 -9.50
C ASP A 399 -13.23 12.98 -10.07
N ALA A 400 -14.21 12.77 -9.21
CA ALA A 400 -15.61 12.68 -9.62
C ALA A 400 -16.29 14.05 -9.80
N ALA A 401 -15.93 15.07 -9.01
CA ALA A 401 -16.67 16.33 -8.92
C ALA A 401 -15.98 17.53 -9.55
N LEU A 402 -14.64 17.53 -9.63
CA LEU A 402 -13.84 18.69 -10.03
C LEU A 402 -14.16 19.23 -11.43
N PRO A 403 -14.36 18.38 -12.48
CA PRO A 403 -14.76 18.90 -13.79
C PRO A 403 -16.03 19.73 -13.74
N GLY A 404 -17.07 19.21 -13.05
CA GLY A 404 -18.35 19.91 -12.89
C GLY A 404 -18.25 21.18 -12.04
N LEU A 405 -17.38 21.19 -11.02
CA LEU A 405 -17.13 22.35 -10.18
C LEU A 405 -16.43 23.48 -10.96
N LEU A 406 -15.39 23.18 -11.71
CA LEU A 406 -14.67 24.14 -12.53
C LEU A 406 -15.57 24.71 -13.64
N PHE A 407 -16.32 23.84 -14.31
CA PHE A 407 -17.28 24.29 -15.32
C PHE A 407 -18.32 25.24 -14.73
N THR A 408 -18.89 24.91 -13.57
CA THR A 408 -19.90 25.77 -12.92
C THR A 408 -19.34 27.13 -12.50
N LEU A 409 -18.06 27.20 -12.08
CA LEU A 409 -17.43 28.44 -11.65
C LEU A 409 -17.04 29.36 -12.81
N PHE A 410 -16.52 28.78 -13.90
CA PHE A 410 -15.81 29.51 -14.95
C PHE A 410 -16.49 29.40 -16.32
N GLN A 411 -17.69 28.82 -16.41
CA GLN A 411 -18.43 28.69 -17.66
C GLN A 411 -18.52 30.03 -18.41
N SER A 412 -18.00 30.07 -19.62
CA SER A 412 -18.01 31.23 -20.50
C SER A 412 -18.05 30.77 -21.96
N ASN A 413 -18.14 31.69 -22.90
CA ASN A 413 -18.06 31.37 -24.33
C ASN A 413 -16.70 30.80 -24.73
N THR A 414 -15.64 31.00 -23.90
CA THR A 414 -14.27 30.53 -24.14
C THR A 414 -13.86 29.37 -23.23
N PHE A 415 -14.70 28.97 -22.27
CA PHE A 415 -14.42 27.88 -21.33
C PHE A 415 -15.57 26.85 -21.31
N SER A 416 -15.33 25.76 -22.01
CA SER A 416 -16.29 24.67 -22.20
C SER A 416 -16.21 23.60 -21.10
N ALA A 417 -17.14 22.65 -21.10
CA ALA A 417 -17.09 21.47 -20.24
C ALA A 417 -15.85 20.59 -20.51
N ILE A 418 -15.37 20.58 -21.74
CA ILE A 418 -14.16 19.86 -22.15
C ILE A 418 -12.93 20.53 -21.54
N ASP A 419 -12.84 21.87 -21.57
CA ASP A 419 -11.74 22.60 -20.95
C ASP A 419 -11.70 22.39 -19.44
N ALA A 420 -12.87 22.36 -18.80
CA ALA A 420 -12.98 22.03 -17.38
C ALA A 420 -12.52 20.60 -17.06
N ALA A 421 -12.81 19.65 -17.93
CA ALA A 421 -12.35 18.27 -17.77
C ALA A 421 -10.82 18.14 -17.94
N TYR A 422 -10.23 18.82 -18.93
CA TYR A 422 -8.78 18.88 -19.08
C TYR A 422 -8.10 19.57 -17.90
N ALA A 423 -8.64 20.68 -17.41
CA ALA A 423 -8.11 21.36 -16.23
C ALA A 423 -8.18 20.44 -14.99
N ALA A 424 -9.28 19.71 -14.81
CA ALA A 424 -9.43 18.76 -13.72
C ALA A 424 -8.47 17.57 -13.82
N SER A 425 -8.13 17.11 -15.02
CA SER A 425 -7.19 16.00 -15.22
C SER A 425 -5.79 16.30 -14.67
N LEU A 426 -5.38 17.57 -14.62
CA LEU A 426 -4.13 18.00 -14.00
C LEU A 426 -4.04 17.57 -12.53
N TYR A 427 -5.16 17.55 -11.82
CA TYR A 427 -5.20 17.07 -10.42
C TYR A 427 -4.77 15.61 -10.33
N GLY A 428 -5.35 14.72 -11.13
CA GLY A 428 -4.97 13.29 -11.17
C GLY A 428 -3.51 13.06 -11.59
N LEU A 429 -2.99 13.89 -12.52
CA LEU A 429 -1.59 13.80 -12.99
C LEU A 429 -0.56 14.15 -11.91
N LEU A 430 -0.92 14.86 -10.84
CA LEU A 430 -0.03 15.10 -9.69
C LEU A 430 0.40 13.79 -9.02
N ASN A 431 -0.36 12.71 -9.17
CA ASN A 431 0.01 11.37 -8.70
C ASN A 431 1.32 10.86 -9.33
N LEU A 432 1.72 11.38 -10.50
CA LEU A 432 2.97 10.99 -11.17
C LEU A 432 4.19 11.23 -10.28
N TYR A 433 4.24 12.37 -9.59
CA TYR A 433 5.40 12.76 -8.79
C TYR A 433 5.10 12.88 -7.29
N ALA A 434 3.92 13.40 -6.90
CA ALA A 434 3.67 13.76 -5.52
C ALA A 434 3.55 12.51 -4.62
N ARG A 435 2.84 11.48 -5.07
CA ARG A 435 2.75 10.22 -4.30
C ARG A 435 4.09 9.50 -4.21
N PRO A 436 4.86 9.28 -5.29
CA PRO A 436 6.24 8.78 -5.21
C PRO A 436 7.12 9.59 -4.26
N LEU A 437 7.12 10.92 -4.39
CA LEU A 437 7.92 11.81 -3.53
C LEU A 437 7.53 11.65 -2.05
N GLY A 438 6.23 11.49 -1.75
CA GLY A 438 5.73 11.22 -0.41
C GLY A 438 6.36 9.97 0.22
N GLY A 439 6.46 8.88 -0.55
CA GLY A 439 7.11 7.63 -0.13
C GLY A 439 8.62 7.77 0.04
N VAL A 440 9.30 8.39 -0.92
CA VAL A 440 10.76 8.62 -0.85
C VAL A 440 11.12 9.46 0.39
N VAL A 441 10.44 10.58 0.62
CA VAL A 441 10.69 11.42 1.80
C VAL A 441 10.36 10.65 3.08
N SER A 442 9.29 9.85 3.08
CA SER A 442 8.92 8.99 4.19
C SER A 442 10.02 7.98 4.54
N ASP A 443 10.64 7.33 3.54
CA ASP A 443 11.75 6.38 3.73
C ASP A 443 13.03 7.11 4.19
N LEU A 444 13.33 8.29 3.65
CA LEU A 444 14.44 9.12 4.10
C LEU A 444 14.29 9.56 5.56
N LEU A 445 13.09 9.94 5.98
CA LEU A 445 12.82 10.29 7.37
C LEU A 445 12.83 9.06 8.28
N PHE A 446 12.38 7.90 7.76
CA PHE A 446 12.51 6.64 8.48
C PHE A 446 13.96 6.28 8.75
N SER A 447 14.86 6.46 7.79
CA SER A 447 16.28 6.19 7.96
C SER A 447 16.95 7.03 9.05
N LYS A 448 16.46 8.27 9.28
CA LYS A 448 17.02 9.19 10.29
C LYS A 448 16.33 9.11 11.65
N TYR A 449 15.00 8.99 11.65
CA TYR A 449 14.16 9.15 12.83
C TYR A 449 13.28 7.92 13.12
N GLY A 450 13.49 6.81 12.41
CA GLY A 450 12.68 5.60 12.53
C GLY A 450 11.20 5.84 12.17
N LEU A 451 10.32 5.05 12.76
CA LEU A 451 8.87 5.13 12.54
C LEU A 451 8.30 6.53 12.86
N ARG A 452 8.87 7.21 13.85
CA ARG A 452 8.45 8.58 14.20
C ARG A 452 8.58 9.54 13.04
N GLY A 453 9.66 9.47 12.26
CA GLY A 453 9.86 10.31 11.07
C GLY A 453 8.78 10.11 10.02
N ARG A 454 8.38 8.86 9.74
CA ARG A 454 7.28 8.55 8.81
C ARG A 454 5.94 9.10 9.29
N VAL A 455 5.64 8.93 10.57
CA VAL A 455 4.37 9.39 11.15
C VAL A 455 4.30 10.90 11.13
N ILE A 456 5.36 11.61 11.52
CA ILE A 456 5.40 13.09 11.44
C ILE A 456 5.13 13.54 9.99
N TRP A 457 5.80 12.93 9.00
CA TRP A 457 5.62 13.29 7.60
C TRP A 457 4.19 13.08 7.13
N LEU A 458 3.57 11.93 7.46
CA LEU A 458 2.17 11.65 7.15
C LEU A 458 1.23 12.69 7.76
N LEU A 459 1.37 12.96 9.06
CA LEU A 459 0.47 13.86 9.77
C LEU A 459 0.61 15.31 9.30
N VAL A 460 1.83 15.79 9.08
CA VAL A 460 2.09 17.15 8.59
C VAL A 460 1.52 17.34 7.19
N THR A 461 1.73 16.39 6.28
CA THR A 461 1.22 16.50 4.90
C THR A 461 -0.31 16.39 4.84
N ALA A 462 -0.92 15.48 5.62
CA ALA A 462 -2.38 15.37 5.71
C ALA A 462 -3.03 16.60 6.35
N PHE A 463 -2.41 17.19 7.38
CA PHE A 463 -2.86 18.41 8.02
C PHE A 463 -2.76 19.61 7.05
N SER A 464 -1.66 19.73 6.32
CA SER A 464 -1.42 20.78 5.33
C SER A 464 -2.44 20.76 4.20
N GLN A 465 -2.92 19.56 3.79
CA GLN A 465 -4.02 19.44 2.83
C GLN A 465 -5.28 20.14 3.34
N GLY A 466 -5.65 19.92 4.60
CA GLY A 466 -6.82 20.57 5.21
C GLY A 466 -6.68 22.08 5.25
N ILE A 467 -5.50 22.60 5.58
CA ILE A 467 -5.22 24.05 5.57
C ILE A 467 -5.35 24.62 4.14
N ALA A 468 -4.82 23.93 3.13
CA ALA A 468 -4.97 24.33 1.73
C ALA A 468 -6.44 24.37 1.29
N MET A 469 -7.26 23.40 1.76
CA MET A 469 -8.71 23.39 1.52
C MET A 469 -9.42 24.57 2.17
N ILE A 470 -9.06 24.92 3.41
CA ILE A 470 -9.59 26.13 4.08
C ILE A 470 -9.21 27.36 3.27
N GLY A 471 -7.95 27.46 2.81
CA GLY A 471 -7.46 28.54 1.96
C GLY A 471 -8.27 28.68 0.67
N LEU A 472 -8.52 27.57 -0.05
CA LEU A 472 -9.40 27.57 -1.24
C LEU A 472 -10.79 28.04 -0.89
N GLY A 473 -11.35 27.58 0.23
CA GLY A 473 -12.67 27.96 0.68
C GLY A 473 -12.81 29.47 0.95
N VAL A 474 -11.81 30.06 1.62
CA VAL A 474 -11.74 31.51 1.87
C VAL A 474 -11.54 32.28 0.56
N TYR A 475 -10.68 31.80 -0.33
CA TYR A 475 -10.43 32.43 -1.63
C TYR A 475 -11.69 32.45 -2.51
N CYS A 476 -12.43 31.36 -2.58
CA CYS A 476 -13.69 31.28 -3.34
C CYS A 476 -14.82 32.15 -2.77
N ASN A 477 -14.71 32.62 -1.53
CA ASN A 477 -15.68 33.57 -0.96
C ASN A 477 -15.48 35.00 -1.46
N ARG A 478 -14.35 35.28 -2.10
CA ARG A 478 -14.04 36.53 -2.79
C ARG A 478 -14.35 36.35 -4.28
N ASP A 479 -13.76 37.11 -5.13
CA ASP A 479 -13.94 37.01 -6.59
C ASP A 479 -12.84 36.06 -7.17
N PRO A 480 -13.11 34.73 -7.26
CA PRO A 480 -12.06 33.77 -7.55
C PRO A 480 -11.67 33.82 -9.03
N GLN A 481 -10.38 33.99 -9.28
CA GLN A 481 -9.80 33.83 -10.61
C GLN A 481 -9.40 32.37 -10.86
N PHE A 482 -9.47 31.93 -12.11
CA PHE A 482 -9.15 30.55 -12.50
C PHE A 482 -7.75 30.12 -12.04
N SER A 483 -6.73 30.93 -12.25
CA SER A 483 -5.34 30.64 -11.87
C SER A 483 -5.19 30.44 -10.35
N GLY A 484 -5.85 31.27 -9.54
CA GLY A 484 -5.82 31.15 -8.09
C GLY A 484 -6.51 29.87 -7.59
N VAL A 485 -7.66 29.52 -8.17
CA VAL A 485 -8.35 28.25 -7.84
C VAL A 485 -7.46 27.05 -8.22
N MET A 486 -6.87 27.05 -9.42
CA MET A 486 -5.97 25.98 -9.86
C MET A 486 -4.72 25.87 -8.98
N TRP A 487 -4.18 26.98 -8.49
CA TRP A 487 -3.06 26.98 -7.55
C TRP A 487 -3.40 26.29 -6.22
N PHE A 488 -4.56 26.59 -5.65
CA PHE A 488 -5.03 25.88 -4.45
C PHE A 488 -5.31 24.40 -4.72
N ILE A 489 -5.89 24.05 -5.87
CA ILE A 489 -6.10 22.66 -6.28
C ILE A 489 -4.76 21.93 -6.38
N PHE A 490 -3.73 22.57 -6.94
CA PHE A 490 -2.38 22.04 -6.99
C PHE A 490 -1.81 21.78 -5.59
N LEU A 491 -1.96 22.72 -4.65
CA LEU A 491 -1.50 22.55 -3.26
C LEU A 491 -2.25 21.44 -2.54
N ILE A 492 -3.57 21.37 -2.68
CA ILE A 492 -4.43 20.33 -2.10
C ILE A 492 -4.02 18.95 -2.63
N GLY A 493 -3.85 18.83 -3.95
CA GLY A 493 -3.44 17.58 -4.58
C GLY A 493 -2.03 17.17 -4.16
N THR A 494 -1.06 18.08 -4.21
CA THR A 494 0.33 17.78 -3.85
C THR A 494 0.42 17.31 -2.38
N THR A 495 -0.14 18.04 -1.43
CA THR A 495 -0.07 17.69 0.00
C THR A 495 -0.81 16.39 0.32
N GLY A 496 -1.98 16.17 -0.28
CA GLY A 496 -2.75 14.94 -0.10
C GLY A 496 -2.04 13.71 -0.69
N PHE A 497 -1.44 13.85 -1.88
CA PHE A 497 -0.73 12.74 -2.51
C PHE A 497 0.61 12.43 -1.83
N LEU A 498 1.30 13.43 -1.28
CA LEU A 498 2.45 13.21 -0.40
C LEU A 498 2.04 12.38 0.82
N ALA A 499 0.91 12.70 1.46
CA ALA A 499 0.37 11.93 2.59
C ALA A 499 -0.01 10.50 2.16
N ASN A 500 -0.68 10.34 1.03
CA ASN A 500 -1.04 9.03 0.48
C ASN A 500 0.20 8.16 0.22
N GLY A 501 1.30 8.75 -0.28
CA GLY A 501 2.56 8.06 -0.50
C GLY A 501 3.23 7.61 0.79
N ALA A 502 3.17 8.43 1.85
CA ALA A 502 3.76 8.12 3.15
C ALA A 502 3.00 7.02 3.90
N ASN A 503 1.68 6.95 3.74
CA ASN A 503 0.79 6.14 4.57
C ASN A 503 1.12 4.64 4.50
N TYR A 504 1.30 4.08 3.30
CA TYR A 504 1.47 2.63 3.12
C TYR A 504 2.85 2.08 3.50
N GLY A 505 3.80 2.94 3.87
CA GLY A 505 5.04 2.54 4.52
C GLY A 505 4.89 2.18 6.01
N ILE A 506 3.81 2.64 6.66
CA ILE A 506 3.58 2.46 8.10
C ILE A 506 2.98 1.09 8.44
N PRO A 507 1.91 0.60 7.78
CA PRO A 507 1.31 -0.71 8.03
C PRO A 507 2.30 -1.87 7.93
N ALA A 508 3.27 -1.79 7.02
CA ALA A 508 4.31 -2.79 6.86
C ALA A 508 5.23 -2.93 8.10
N ILE A 509 5.26 -1.91 8.97
CA ILE A 509 6.05 -1.91 10.20
C ILE A 509 5.20 -2.27 11.42
N ILE A 510 4.00 -1.70 11.53
CA ILE A 510 3.16 -1.90 12.73
C ILE A 510 2.42 -3.25 12.72
N CYS A 511 2.11 -3.79 11.55
CA CYS A 511 1.37 -5.05 11.38
C CYS A 511 1.94 -5.90 10.23
N PRO A 512 3.22 -6.28 10.26
CA PRO A 512 3.89 -6.95 9.15
C PRO A 512 3.29 -8.31 8.79
N SER A 513 2.68 -9.00 9.75
CA SER A 513 2.07 -10.31 9.55
C SER A 513 0.63 -10.29 9.04
N ALA A 514 0.02 -9.10 8.87
CA ALA A 514 -1.34 -8.92 8.34
C ALA A 514 -1.40 -7.73 7.37
N ILE A 515 -0.37 -7.58 6.54
CA ILE A 515 -0.20 -6.44 5.62
C ILE A 515 -1.39 -6.32 4.67
N GLY A 516 -1.87 -7.43 4.11
CA GLY A 516 -3.03 -7.45 3.23
C GLY A 516 -4.28 -6.96 3.94
N THR A 517 -4.56 -7.50 5.13
CA THR A 517 -5.74 -7.11 5.93
C THR A 517 -5.70 -5.63 6.31
N VAL A 518 -4.57 -5.12 6.82
CA VAL A 518 -4.45 -3.70 7.21
C VAL A 518 -4.53 -2.78 5.99
N SER A 519 -3.90 -3.15 4.87
CA SER A 519 -4.02 -2.41 3.61
C SER A 519 -5.47 -2.38 3.11
N GLY A 520 -6.21 -3.46 3.30
CA GLY A 520 -7.65 -3.54 3.00
C GLY A 520 -8.48 -2.58 3.86
N LEU A 521 -8.24 -2.55 5.18
CA LEU A 521 -8.90 -1.64 6.12
C LEU A 521 -8.61 -0.17 5.78
N VAL A 522 -7.34 0.18 5.59
CA VAL A 522 -6.91 1.52 5.21
C VAL A 522 -7.54 1.93 3.88
N GLY A 523 -7.48 1.04 2.89
CA GLY A 523 -8.06 1.28 1.58
C GLY A 523 -9.59 1.43 1.60
N ALA A 524 -10.30 0.63 2.39
CA ALA A 524 -11.75 0.77 2.58
C ALA A 524 -12.09 2.12 3.25
N GLY A 525 -11.32 2.52 4.28
CA GLY A 525 -11.44 3.84 4.90
C GLY A 525 -11.36 4.98 3.89
N GLY A 526 -10.43 4.91 2.94
CA GLY A 526 -10.31 5.91 1.87
C GLY A 526 -11.58 6.02 1.01
N ASN A 527 -12.22 4.90 0.66
CA ASN A 527 -13.49 4.96 -0.10
C ASN A 527 -14.66 5.49 0.72
N VAL A 528 -14.72 5.15 2.02
CA VAL A 528 -15.69 5.76 2.94
C VAL A 528 -15.49 7.26 2.99
N GLY A 529 -14.24 7.74 3.03
CA GLY A 529 -13.91 9.16 2.91
C GLY A 529 -14.42 9.79 1.63
N GLY A 530 -14.28 9.11 0.50
CA GLY A 530 -14.84 9.55 -0.78
C GLY A 530 -16.36 9.74 -0.73
N LEU A 531 -17.09 8.81 -0.10
CA LEU A 531 -18.53 8.94 0.13
C LEU A 531 -18.88 10.15 1.00
N LEU A 532 -18.11 10.39 2.08
CA LEU A 532 -18.30 11.54 2.96
C LEU A 532 -18.08 12.87 2.22
N TYR A 533 -16.99 13.01 1.47
CA TYR A 533 -16.73 14.23 0.70
C TYR A 533 -17.74 14.44 -0.43
N LEU A 534 -18.16 13.41 -1.15
CA LEU A 534 -19.26 13.51 -2.11
C LEU A 534 -20.54 13.95 -1.42
N GLY A 535 -20.84 13.43 -0.23
CA GLY A 535 -21.96 13.87 0.60
C GLY A 535 -21.86 15.37 0.94
N ILE A 536 -20.70 15.86 1.35
CA ILE A 536 -20.46 17.30 1.61
C ILE A 536 -20.67 18.12 0.33
N PHE A 537 -20.18 17.67 -0.80
CA PHE A 537 -20.35 18.37 -2.09
C PHE A 537 -21.81 18.37 -2.58
N LEU A 538 -22.59 17.34 -2.24
CA LEU A 538 -24.02 17.24 -2.58
C LEU A 538 -24.94 17.98 -1.62
N ALA A 539 -24.62 18.03 -0.32
CA ALA A 539 -25.52 18.44 0.77
C ALA A 539 -26.09 19.87 0.62
N LYS A 540 -25.49 20.72 -0.20
CA LYS A 540 -26.06 22.01 -0.55
C LYS A 540 -26.41 22.04 -2.04
N PRO A 541 -27.69 22.03 -2.40
CA PRO A 541 -28.12 22.11 -3.78
C PRO A 541 -27.67 23.43 -4.42
N GLY A 542 -27.22 23.35 -5.65
CA GLY A 542 -26.94 24.51 -6.47
C GLY A 542 -25.63 25.20 -6.15
N VAL A 543 -24.52 24.63 -6.58
CA VAL A 543 -23.27 25.38 -6.80
C VAL A 543 -23.50 26.34 -7.97
N LYS A 544 -24.31 27.35 -7.75
CA LYS A 544 -24.52 28.43 -8.75
C LYS A 544 -23.62 29.64 -8.49
N LYS A 545 -22.89 29.64 -7.36
CA LYS A 545 -22.04 30.78 -6.96
C LYS A 545 -20.77 30.28 -6.28
N ALA A 546 -19.64 30.92 -6.55
CA ALA A 546 -18.33 30.67 -5.94
C ALA A 546 -18.38 30.60 -4.40
N LYS A 547 -19.16 31.43 -3.75
CA LYS A 547 -19.34 31.44 -2.29
C LYS A 547 -19.90 30.15 -1.72
N THR A 548 -20.79 29.47 -2.42
CA THR A 548 -21.32 28.15 -1.97
C THR A 548 -20.27 27.07 -2.08
N LEU A 549 -19.46 27.09 -3.12
CA LEU A 549 -18.33 26.17 -3.28
C LEU A 549 -17.27 26.42 -2.21
N GLY A 550 -16.92 27.67 -1.95
CA GLY A 550 -15.97 28.07 -0.91
C GLY A 550 -16.37 27.53 0.46
N THR A 551 -17.64 27.60 0.81
CA THR A 551 -18.16 27.05 2.08
C THR A 551 -17.94 25.54 2.18
N LYS A 552 -18.13 24.77 1.09
CA LYS A 552 -17.90 23.32 1.08
C LYS A 552 -16.45 22.97 1.33
N PHE A 553 -15.52 23.62 0.65
CA PHE A 553 -14.09 23.42 0.85
C PHE A 553 -13.63 23.86 2.24
N TRP A 554 -14.16 24.97 2.75
CA TRP A 554 -13.85 25.41 4.10
C TRP A 554 -14.27 24.38 5.16
N ILE A 555 -15.51 23.89 5.09
CA ILE A 555 -16.02 22.85 6.02
C ILE A 555 -15.17 21.57 5.89
N ALA A 556 -14.95 21.10 4.67
CA ALA A 556 -14.16 19.91 4.41
C ALA A 556 -12.72 20.03 4.93
N GLY A 557 -12.09 21.21 4.79
CA GLY A 557 -10.76 21.50 5.31
C GLY A 557 -10.67 21.52 6.84
N VAL A 558 -11.68 22.10 7.51
CA VAL A 558 -11.76 22.07 8.99
C VAL A 558 -11.92 20.63 9.50
N VAL A 559 -12.80 19.84 8.87
CA VAL A 559 -12.98 18.43 9.21
C VAL A 559 -11.67 17.66 9.01
N ASN A 560 -10.97 17.86 7.88
CA ASN A 560 -9.69 17.21 7.60
C ASN A 560 -8.64 17.54 8.67
N SER A 561 -8.35 18.84 8.88
CA SER A 561 -7.33 19.25 9.84
C SER A 561 -7.70 18.85 11.28
N GLY A 562 -8.97 19.00 11.66
CA GLY A 562 -9.45 18.64 12.99
C GLY A 562 -9.37 17.14 13.30
N ALA A 563 -9.63 16.29 12.30
CA ALA A 563 -9.57 14.85 12.47
C ALA A 563 -8.12 14.30 12.49
N VAL A 564 -7.15 15.01 11.88
CA VAL A 564 -5.72 14.64 11.92
C VAL A 564 -5.07 15.02 13.25
N LEU A 565 -5.46 16.13 13.85
CA LEU A 565 -4.83 16.68 15.06
C LEU A 565 -4.66 15.69 16.22
N PRO A 566 -5.67 14.88 16.60
CA PRO A 566 -5.54 13.95 17.73
C PRO A 566 -4.41 12.92 17.55
N PHE A 567 -4.06 12.57 16.32
CA PHE A 567 -3.02 11.57 16.05
C PHE A 567 -1.59 12.08 16.31
N PHE A 568 -1.38 13.39 16.43
CA PHE A 568 -0.10 13.91 16.91
C PHE A 568 0.22 13.46 18.34
N ALA A 569 -0.79 13.06 19.12
CA ALA A 569 -0.59 12.49 20.45
C ALA A 569 0.19 11.15 20.42
N LEU A 570 0.17 10.41 19.29
CA LEU A 570 0.96 9.18 19.13
C LEU A 570 2.49 9.44 19.10
N LEU A 571 2.90 10.69 18.94
CA LEU A 571 4.30 11.12 19.02
C LEU A 571 4.78 11.36 20.46
N ILE A 572 3.87 11.29 21.44
CA ILE A 572 4.17 11.42 22.86
C ILE A 572 4.47 10.01 23.41
N PRO A 573 5.53 9.84 24.25
CA PRO A 573 5.85 8.55 24.85
C PRO A 573 4.66 7.91 25.57
N GLY A 574 4.40 6.63 25.31
CA GLY A 574 3.28 5.89 25.90
C GLY A 574 3.08 4.52 25.26
N LYS A 575 2.09 3.76 25.73
CA LYS A 575 1.82 2.37 25.31
C LYS A 575 1.67 2.20 23.79
N PHE A 576 1.09 3.18 23.10
CA PHE A 576 0.86 3.17 21.65
C PHE A 576 1.74 4.19 20.91
N SER A 577 2.76 4.71 21.58
CA SER A 577 3.70 5.62 20.96
C SER A 577 4.40 4.99 19.75
N VAL A 578 4.84 5.84 18.84
CA VAL A 578 5.72 5.50 17.70
C VAL A 578 7.19 5.83 18.00
N LEU A 579 7.50 6.12 19.26
CA LEU A 579 8.84 6.38 19.77
C LEU A 579 9.57 5.09 20.12
#